data_e7aebc948d74cfd2caf711fecf9ff364
#
_entry.id   e7aebc948d74cfd2caf711fecf9ff364
#
_cell.length_a   1.000
_cell.length_b   1.000
_cell.length_c   1.000
_cell.angle_alpha   90.00
_cell.angle_beta   90.00
_cell.angle_gamma   90.00
#
_symmetry.space_group_name_H-M   'P 1'
#
loop_
_entity.id
_entity.type
_entity.pdbx_description
1 polymer ?
#
loop_
_entity_poly.entity_id
_entity_poly.type
_entity_poly.pdbx_seq_one_letter_code
_entity_poly.pdbx_strand_id
1 'polypeptide(L)'
;MRIGELGDRAGVSTRTLRHYEHLGLLPARRRANGYREYDDHDLRVVAEIRSLVELGFSLEETRPFVECLRSGQPTGVSCAASREVQRRKLAEVDAWLGRLHSVRDELAAQLGAPPEPRCAVTPRETT
;
A
#
# COMPACT_ATOMS: atom_id res chain seq x y z
N MET A 1 3.42 -24.26 5.57
CA MET A 1 1.97 -24.03 5.77
C MET A 1 1.24 -24.01 4.43
N ARG A 2 -0.03 -24.30 4.44
CA ARG A 2 -0.89 -24.22 3.25
C ARG A 2 -1.41 -22.79 3.08
N ILE A 3 -2.00 -22.52 1.90
CA ILE A 3 -2.46 -21.17 1.54
C ILE A 3 -3.46 -20.57 2.53
N GLY A 4 -4.37 -21.39 3.09
CA GLY A 4 -5.35 -20.94 4.08
C GLY A 4 -4.69 -20.44 5.36
N GLU A 5 -3.69 -21.16 5.85
CA GLU A 5 -2.93 -20.76 7.03
C GLU A 5 -2.11 -19.50 6.77
N LEU A 6 -1.48 -19.42 5.60
CA LEU A 6 -0.74 -18.24 5.19
C LEU A 6 -1.65 -17.00 5.17
N GLY A 7 -2.83 -17.14 4.58
CA GLY A 7 -3.81 -16.05 4.54
C GLY A 7 -4.27 -15.62 5.92
N ASP A 8 -4.53 -16.56 6.81
CA ASP A 8 -4.96 -16.28 8.18
C ASP A 8 -3.87 -15.52 8.94
N ARG A 9 -2.63 -15.96 8.83
CA ARG A 9 -1.50 -15.31 9.51
C ARG A 9 -1.17 -13.93 8.95
N ALA A 10 -1.26 -13.76 7.64
CA ALA A 10 -0.96 -12.49 6.98
C ALA A 10 -2.14 -11.53 6.97
N GLY A 11 -3.34 -12.00 7.29
CA GLY A 11 -4.54 -11.17 7.27
C GLY A 11 -5.02 -10.83 5.86
N VAL A 12 -4.81 -11.73 4.90
CA VAL A 12 -5.26 -11.57 3.51
C VAL A 12 -6.04 -12.81 3.07
N SER A 13 -6.92 -12.64 2.09
CA SER A 13 -7.71 -13.75 1.56
C SER A 13 -6.86 -14.68 0.69
N THR A 14 -7.29 -15.93 0.56
CA THR A 14 -6.64 -16.87 -0.36
C THR A 14 -6.72 -16.40 -1.81
N ARG A 15 -7.78 -15.70 -2.17
CA ARG A 15 -7.93 -15.10 -3.49
C ARG A 15 -6.83 -14.06 -3.75
N THR A 16 -6.55 -13.22 -2.77
CA THR A 16 -5.48 -12.23 -2.84
C THR A 16 -4.12 -12.91 -3.00
N LEU A 17 -3.87 -13.98 -2.23
CA LEU A 17 -2.61 -14.73 -2.33
C LEU A 17 -2.43 -15.37 -3.70
N ARG A 18 -3.49 -15.91 -4.29
CA ARG A 18 -3.45 -16.45 -5.65
C ARG A 18 -3.15 -15.37 -6.67
N HIS A 19 -3.69 -14.18 -6.45
CA HIS A 19 -3.38 -13.03 -7.31
C HIS A 19 -1.90 -12.66 -7.22
N TYR A 20 -1.32 -12.65 -6.02
CA TYR A 20 0.11 -12.42 -5.84
C TYR A 20 0.96 -13.47 -6.55
N GLU A 21 0.56 -14.73 -6.49
CA GLU A 21 1.24 -15.81 -7.21
C GLU A 21 1.17 -15.58 -8.73
N HIS A 22 0.00 -15.20 -9.22
CA HIS A 22 -0.21 -14.92 -10.64
C HIS A 22 0.69 -13.78 -11.14
N LEU A 23 0.91 -12.77 -10.31
CA LEU A 23 1.77 -11.65 -10.63
C LEU A 23 3.27 -11.96 -10.44
N GLY A 24 3.60 -13.14 -9.95
CA GLY A 24 4.99 -13.52 -9.69
C GLY A 24 5.59 -12.91 -8.42
N LEU A 25 4.75 -12.32 -7.57
CA LEU A 25 5.19 -11.75 -6.29
C LEU A 25 5.39 -12.81 -5.21
N LEU A 26 4.70 -13.94 -5.35
CA LEU A 26 4.77 -15.06 -4.42
C LEU A 26 5.02 -16.34 -5.23
N PRO A 27 5.99 -17.18 -4.85
CA PRO A 27 6.24 -18.39 -5.62
C PRO A 27 5.14 -19.42 -5.42
N ALA A 28 4.74 -20.09 -6.51
CA ALA A 28 3.76 -21.16 -6.47
C ALA A 28 4.49 -22.50 -6.26
N ARG A 29 4.97 -22.74 -5.04
CA ARG A 29 5.65 -24.00 -4.70
C ARG A 29 4.63 -25.09 -4.44
N ARG A 30 4.90 -26.28 -4.97
CA ARG A 30 4.04 -27.44 -4.74
C ARG A 30 4.86 -28.58 -4.14
N ARG A 31 4.25 -29.30 -3.19
CA ARG A 31 4.80 -30.55 -2.69
C ARG A 31 4.57 -31.68 -3.71
N ALA A 32 5.24 -32.81 -3.48
CA ALA A 32 5.07 -34.01 -4.30
C ALA A 32 3.61 -34.50 -4.36
N ASN A 33 2.79 -34.21 -3.32
CA ASN A 33 1.35 -34.55 -3.28
C ASN A 33 0.45 -33.55 -4.01
N GLY A 34 1.01 -32.54 -4.70
CA GLY A 34 0.27 -31.56 -5.47
C GLY A 34 -0.22 -30.35 -4.71
N TYR A 35 -0.08 -30.32 -3.38
CA TYR A 35 -0.51 -29.17 -2.58
C TYR A 35 0.57 -28.10 -2.56
N ARG A 36 0.13 -26.83 -2.55
CA ARG A 36 1.01 -25.68 -2.40
C ARG A 36 1.53 -25.60 -0.98
N GLU A 37 2.81 -25.27 -0.84
CA GLU A 37 3.48 -25.16 0.44
C GLU A 37 4.16 -23.82 0.57
N TYR A 38 4.00 -23.18 1.72
CA TYR A 38 4.56 -21.86 2.02
C TYR A 38 5.35 -21.93 3.32
N ASP A 39 6.38 -21.12 3.44
CA ASP A 39 7.23 -21.03 4.62
C ASP A 39 7.12 -19.66 5.30
N ASP A 40 7.87 -19.47 6.39
CA ASP A 40 7.87 -18.22 7.14
C ASP A 40 8.40 -17.04 6.32
N HIS A 41 9.28 -17.30 5.38
CA HIS A 41 9.78 -16.27 4.47
C HIS A 41 8.66 -15.77 3.56
N ASP A 42 7.82 -16.67 3.05
CA ASP A 42 6.65 -16.30 2.26
C ASP A 42 5.69 -15.43 3.08
N LEU A 43 5.51 -15.76 4.36
CA LEU A 43 4.71 -14.95 5.27
C LEU A 43 5.26 -13.52 5.38
N ARG A 44 6.58 -13.37 5.51
CA ARG A 44 7.23 -12.06 5.55
C ARG A 44 7.02 -11.28 4.26
N VAL A 45 7.13 -11.95 3.11
CA VAL A 45 6.90 -11.34 1.80
C VAL A 45 5.46 -10.82 1.69
N VAL A 46 4.48 -11.63 2.05
CA VAL A 46 3.07 -11.22 2.01
C VAL A 46 2.80 -10.03 2.95
N ALA A 47 3.36 -10.07 4.15
CA ALA A 47 3.23 -8.97 5.13
C ALA A 47 3.83 -7.68 4.58
N GLU A 48 4.98 -7.76 3.91
CA GLU A 48 5.63 -6.60 3.27
C GLU A 48 4.75 -6.02 2.16
N ILE A 49 4.23 -6.87 1.28
CA ILE A 49 3.34 -6.44 0.18
C ILE A 49 2.13 -5.70 0.76
N ARG A 50 1.50 -6.28 1.76
CA ARG A 50 0.33 -5.69 2.40
C ARG A 50 0.64 -4.32 3.00
N SER A 51 1.73 -4.21 3.74
CA SER A 51 2.16 -2.94 4.35
C SER A 51 2.40 -1.86 3.29
N LEU A 52 3.05 -2.22 2.18
CA LEU A 52 3.33 -1.28 1.10
C LEU A 52 2.05 -0.81 0.41
N VAL A 53 1.12 -1.73 0.14
CA VAL A 53 -0.18 -1.38 -0.46
C VAL A 53 -0.96 -0.42 0.45
N GLU A 54 -0.93 -0.64 1.76
CA GLU A 54 -1.55 0.25 2.73
C GLU A 54 -0.94 1.65 2.71
N LEU A 55 0.35 1.77 2.39
CA LEU A 55 1.03 3.06 2.24
C LEU A 55 0.77 3.74 0.89
N GLY A 56 0.05 3.09 -0.01
CA GLY A 56 -0.30 3.66 -1.31
C GLY A 56 0.55 3.18 -2.48
N PHE A 57 1.39 2.16 -2.29
CA PHE A 57 2.10 1.54 -3.41
C PHE A 57 1.16 0.64 -4.20
N SER A 58 1.33 0.62 -5.52
CA SER A 58 0.68 -0.39 -6.36
C SER A 58 1.36 -1.74 -6.17
N LEU A 59 0.68 -2.82 -6.58
CA LEU A 59 1.30 -4.16 -6.51
C LEU A 59 2.58 -4.24 -7.33
N GLU A 60 2.61 -3.60 -8.49
CA GLU A 60 3.82 -3.58 -9.33
C GLU A 60 4.97 -2.86 -8.64
N GLU A 61 4.68 -1.79 -7.93
CA GLU A 61 5.68 -1.05 -7.17
C GLU A 61 6.25 -1.84 -5.99
N THR A 62 5.56 -2.88 -5.51
CA THR A 62 6.06 -3.72 -4.43
C THR A 62 7.17 -4.67 -4.87
N ARG A 63 7.30 -4.93 -6.17
CA ARG A 63 8.22 -5.93 -6.70
C ARG A 63 9.68 -5.77 -6.27
N PRO A 64 10.28 -4.58 -6.34
CA PRO A 64 11.66 -4.41 -5.87
C PRO A 64 11.84 -4.71 -4.38
N PHE A 65 10.84 -4.42 -3.56
CA PHE A 65 10.86 -4.72 -2.12
C PHE A 65 10.84 -6.23 -1.88
N VAL A 66 9.99 -6.94 -2.62
CA VAL A 66 9.90 -8.40 -2.54
C VAL A 66 11.22 -9.05 -2.98
N GLU A 67 11.77 -8.59 -4.07
CA GLU A 67 13.06 -9.09 -4.57
C GLU A 67 14.19 -8.83 -3.57
N CYS A 68 14.16 -7.69 -2.91
CA CYS A 68 15.12 -7.34 -1.87
C CYS A 68 15.05 -8.35 -0.70
N LEU A 69 13.86 -8.65 -0.21
CA LEU A 69 13.67 -9.65 0.84
C LEU A 69 14.13 -11.04 0.38
N ARG A 70 13.80 -11.42 -0.84
CA ARG A 70 14.18 -12.74 -1.38
C ARG A 70 15.68 -12.90 -1.60
N SER A 71 16.40 -11.80 -1.76
CA SER A 71 17.86 -11.83 -1.84
C SER A 71 18.53 -12.07 -0.49
N GLY A 72 17.75 -12.19 0.58
CA GLY A 72 18.27 -12.46 1.92
C GLY A 72 18.47 -11.21 2.77
N GLN A 73 18.04 -10.06 2.31
CA GLN A 73 18.17 -8.82 3.06
C GLN A 73 17.19 -8.77 4.24
N PRO A 74 17.54 -8.10 5.34
CA PRO A 74 16.69 -8.06 6.53
C PRO A 74 15.41 -7.24 6.35
N THR A 75 15.39 -6.28 5.42
CA THR A 75 14.22 -5.46 5.12
C THR A 75 14.05 -5.28 3.61
N GLY A 76 12.83 -4.94 3.19
CA GLY A 76 12.55 -4.66 1.79
C GLY A 76 13.19 -3.38 1.26
N VAL A 77 13.65 -2.49 2.14
CA VAL A 77 14.29 -1.22 1.77
C VAL A 77 15.82 -1.27 1.84
N SER A 78 16.39 -2.45 2.01
CA SER A 78 17.85 -2.61 2.09
C SER A 78 18.56 -2.47 0.73
N CYS A 79 17.83 -2.62 -0.38
CA CYS A 79 18.39 -2.61 -1.72
C CYS A 79 18.20 -1.26 -2.42
N ALA A 80 19.14 -0.91 -3.31
CA ALA A 80 19.09 0.35 -4.03
C ALA A 80 17.81 0.51 -4.87
N ALA A 81 17.35 -0.56 -5.53
CA ALA A 81 16.16 -0.53 -6.37
C ALA A 81 14.90 -0.21 -5.57
N SER A 82 14.71 -0.84 -4.42
CA SER A 82 13.55 -0.57 -3.56
C SER A 82 13.61 0.82 -2.95
N ARG A 83 14.80 1.29 -2.57
CA ARG A 83 14.98 2.65 -2.05
C ARG A 83 14.62 3.71 -3.09
N GLU A 84 14.89 3.46 -4.36
CA GLU A 84 14.52 4.37 -5.44
C GLU A 84 12.99 4.48 -5.58
N VAL A 85 12.28 3.37 -5.50
CA VAL A 85 10.80 3.36 -5.52
C VAL A 85 10.26 4.09 -4.29
N GLN A 86 10.88 3.88 -3.13
CA GLN A 86 10.55 4.57 -1.88
C GLN A 86 10.68 6.09 -2.04
N ARG A 87 11.78 6.57 -2.62
CA ARG A 87 12.01 8.00 -2.84
C ARG A 87 10.95 8.61 -3.76
N ARG A 88 10.59 7.91 -4.83
CA ARG A 88 9.54 8.38 -5.74
C ARG A 88 8.19 8.49 -5.05
N LYS A 89 7.84 7.51 -4.23
CA LYS A 89 6.59 7.55 -3.46
C LYS A 89 6.60 8.71 -2.46
N LEU A 90 7.71 8.93 -1.78
CA LEU A 90 7.85 10.05 -0.86
C LEU A 90 7.64 11.39 -1.58
N ALA A 91 8.23 11.56 -2.77
CA ALA A 91 8.04 12.77 -3.57
C ALA A 91 6.59 12.98 -3.99
N GLU A 92 5.87 11.90 -4.36
CA GLU A 92 4.44 11.96 -4.67
C GLU A 92 3.63 12.41 -3.46
N VAL A 93 3.90 11.83 -2.30
CA VAL A 93 3.19 12.18 -1.05
C VAL A 93 3.46 13.64 -0.67
N ASP A 94 4.70 14.10 -0.80
CA ASP A 94 5.04 15.49 -0.54
C ASP A 94 4.27 16.44 -1.47
N ALA A 95 4.13 16.08 -2.74
CA ALA A 95 3.34 16.87 -3.70
C ALA A 95 1.86 16.89 -3.31
N TRP A 96 1.28 15.77 -2.88
CA TRP A 96 -0.10 15.71 -2.41
C TRP A 96 -0.31 16.57 -1.16
N LEU A 97 0.64 16.51 -0.21
CA LEU A 97 0.59 17.35 0.99
C LEU A 97 0.63 18.83 0.63
N GLY A 98 1.48 19.22 -0.32
CA GLY A 98 1.56 20.60 -0.80
C GLY A 98 0.24 21.08 -1.36
N ARG A 99 -0.44 20.26 -2.18
CA ARG A 99 -1.75 20.61 -2.73
C ARG A 99 -2.82 20.71 -1.65
N LEU A 100 -2.81 19.77 -0.70
CA LEU A 100 -3.76 19.80 0.41
C LEU A 100 -3.56 21.02 1.29
N HIS A 101 -2.31 21.41 1.56
CA HIS A 101 -2.01 22.65 2.29
C HIS A 101 -2.55 23.89 1.56
N SER A 102 -2.38 23.95 0.25
CA SER A 102 -2.90 25.06 -0.56
C SER A 102 -4.42 25.13 -0.51
N VAL A 103 -5.11 24.00 -0.62
CA VAL A 103 -6.57 23.94 -0.52
C VAL A 103 -7.02 24.38 0.88
N ARG A 104 -6.36 23.89 1.92
CA ARG A 104 -6.66 24.27 3.29
C ARG A 104 -6.52 25.79 3.50
N ASP A 105 -5.41 26.34 3.02
CA ASP A 105 -5.14 27.78 3.18
C ASP A 105 -6.17 28.63 2.46
N GLU A 106 -6.59 28.22 1.26
CA GLU A 106 -7.64 28.90 0.51
C GLU A 106 -8.97 28.86 1.23
N LEU A 107 -9.36 27.69 1.76
CA LEU A 107 -10.60 27.55 2.52
C LEU A 107 -10.57 28.41 3.79
N ALA A 108 -9.45 28.42 4.50
CA ALA A 108 -9.28 29.23 5.70
C ALA A 108 -9.36 30.73 5.37
N ALA A 109 -8.76 31.16 4.26
CA ALA A 109 -8.83 32.55 3.81
C ALA A 109 -10.26 32.97 3.48
N GLN A 110 -11.02 32.11 2.82
CA GLN A 110 -12.42 32.37 2.50
C GLN A 110 -13.29 32.47 3.75
N LEU A 111 -13.05 31.62 4.75
CA LEU A 111 -13.76 31.69 6.04
C LEU A 111 -13.36 32.91 6.86
N GLY A 112 -12.17 33.47 6.65
CA GLY A 112 -11.71 34.68 7.30
C GLY A 112 -12.46 35.95 6.86
N ALA A 113 -13.13 35.91 5.71
CA ALA A 113 -13.95 37.01 5.23
C ALA A 113 -15.29 37.03 5.99
N PRO A 114 -15.83 38.24 6.32
CA PRO A 114 -17.11 38.30 7.01
C PRO A 114 -18.21 37.76 6.11
N PRO A 115 -19.21 37.05 6.69
CA PRO A 115 -20.32 36.51 5.89
C PRO A 115 -21.18 37.63 5.36
N GLU A 116 -21.75 37.44 4.17
CA GLU A 116 -22.72 38.36 3.61
C GLU A 116 -24.01 38.28 4.41
N PRO A 117 -24.50 39.42 5.00
CA PRO A 117 -25.69 39.40 5.88
C PRO A 117 -26.98 38.91 5.20
N ARG A 118 -27.02 38.96 3.88
CA ARG A 118 -28.20 38.56 3.11
C ARG A 118 -28.18 37.07 2.71
N CYS A 119 -27.10 36.39 2.92
CA CYS A 119 -26.97 34.97 2.61
C CYS A 119 -27.42 34.11 3.79
N ALA A 120 -28.73 33.99 3.95
CA ALA A 120 -29.30 33.07 4.94
C ALA A 120 -29.53 31.72 4.29
N VAL A 121 -28.52 30.86 4.35
CA VAL A 121 -28.59 29.50 3.79
C VAL A 121 -29.05 28.55 4.88
N THR A 122 -30.12 27.79 4.58
CA THR A 122 -30.57 26.74 5.49
C THR A 122 -29.65 25.54 5.41
N PRO A 123 -29.29 24.94 6.56
CA PRO A 123 -28.32 23.82 6.57
C PRO A 123 -28.68 22.61 5.70
N ARG A 124 -29.97 22.38 5.44
CA ARG A 124 -30.44 21.27 4.64
C ARG A 124 -30.02 21.32 3.16
N GLU A 125 -29.61 22.49 2.70
CA GLU A 125 -29.22 22.70 1.32
C GLU A 125 -27.77 22.32 1.02
N THR A 126 -27.03 21.99 2.04
CA THR A 126 -25.70 21.46 1.89
C THR A 126 -25.79 19.99 1.55
N THR A 127 -25.67 19.66 0.31
CA THR A 127 -25.64 18.29 -0.19
C THR A 127 -24.24 17.94 -0.64
#